data_a1870ee7bdf58a483cac2c8590e36d7a
#
_entry.id   a1870ee7bdf58a483cac2c8590e36d7a
#
_cell.length_a   1.000
_cell.length_b   1.000
_cell.length_c   1.000
_cell.angle_alpha   90.00
_cell.angle_beta   90.00
_cell.angle_gamma   90.00
#
_symmetry.space_group_name_H-M   'P 1'
#
loop_
_entity.id
_entity.type
_entity.pdbx_description
1 polymer ?
#
loop_
_entity_poly.entity_id
_entity_poly.type
_entity_poly.pdbx_seq_one_letter_code
_entity_poly.pdbx_strand_id
1 'polypeptide(L)'
;MLAYFLAFLGGIALFMYGMQLMGDGLQKAAGAKLQKILEAMTGVLAMGILLGAVVTAVLQASGATTVITVGLVNAGLLTLKQGFGIIMGANIGTTMTAQLIAFKLSDYITILIFIGFLMQLLARKSRTKYLGQVMLGFGILMLGMDMMGKAVMPLRNYPGFVHFIEVFSSNPLLGIGIGMIMTVLIQSSSATIGILIAMAGQGLIPLEGAIPVLLGDNIGTCITAVLASLRANLTAKRVAAAHVMFNVIGSIIFVVFMPFFIKFVLLVSPDGDIARQIANAHSAFNILNTLLFMPFVNPFIKLVEKIVPGKAEIISMRPVYLDKNMLNTPSIAISLAVKEVVRMGELARKDVRLGMEAIQSFDADKVKYVLEHEPVVDALERDITDYLTQMSSSEMSESLTTRHTGLLHACTDIERIGDHGETLAKRARKLVEDDVVFSDEAKAELLQLSEMVLRASGRSLEALEKNDKVIAEDAVRLCREVKQYQKEIRKNHITRLNEHICNPTAGFVMMELLINMKRVSDHSKNIAQLVQGTF
;
A
#
# COMPACT_ATOMS: atom_id res chain seq x y z
N MET A 1 26.49 -37.59 7.83
CA MET A 1 25.85 -36.69 6.90
C MET A 1 24.41 -36.31 7.34
N LEU A 2 23.49 -37.27 7.56
CA LEU A 2 22.11 -36.96 7.96
C LEU A 2 22.04 -36.12 9.24
N ALA A 3 22.81 -36.44 10.30
CA ALA A 3 22.81 -35.67 11.53
C ALA A 3 23.24 -34.19 11.34
N TYR A 4 24.25 -33.96 10.53
CA TYR A 4 24.69 -32.58 10.20
C TYR A 4 23.63 -31.84 9.36
N PHE A 5 22.97 -32.51 8.42
CA PHE A 5 21.88 -31.94 7.66
C PHE A 5 20.69 -31.55 8.56
N LEU A 6 20.29 -32.42 9.47
CA LEU A 6 19.23 -32.15 10.43
C LEU A 6 19.63 -31.02 11.41
N ALA A 7 20.90 -30.99 11.85
CA ALA A 7 21.41 -29.89 12.68
C ALA A 7 21.39 -28.54 11.91
N PHE A 8 21.72 -28.53 10.62
CA PHE A 8 21.66 -27.35 9.78
C PHE A 8 20.21 -26.83 9.64
N LEU A 9 19.25 -27.73 9.37
CA LEU A 9 17.83 -27.36 9.30
C LEU A 9 17.30 -26.84 10.62
N GLY A 10 17.68 -27.49 11.75
CA GLY A 10 17.36 -27.03 13.10
C GLY A 10 17.95 -25.66 13.40
N GLY A 11 19.19 -25.40 12.95
CA GLY A 11 19.85 -24.10 13.03
C GLY A 11 19.09 -23.02 12.25
N ILE A 12 18.65 -23.30 11.03
CA ILE A 12 17.80 -22.38 10.22
C ILE A 12 16.50 -22.09 10.98
N ALA A 13 15.83 -23.11 11.50
CA ALA A 13 14.56 -22.94 12.23
C ALA A 13 14.71 -22.04 13.45
N LEU A 14 15.76 -22.27 14.28
CA LEU A 14 16.06 -21.41 15.43
C LEU A 14 16.43 -19.99 15.01
N PHE A 15 17.23 -19.84 13.96
CA PHE A 15 17.61 -18.53 13.43
C PHE A 15 16.38 -17.73 13.00
N MET A 16 15.50 -18.33 12.20
CA MET A 16 14.28 -17.67 11.72
C MET A 16 13.31 -17.37 12.86
N TYR A 17 13.14 -18.28 13.79
CA TYR A 17 12.28 -18.06 14.97
C TYR A 17 12.82 -16.96 15.87
N GLY A 18 14.14 -16.96 16.13
CA GLY A 18 14.80 -15.89 16.89
C GLY A 18 14.64 -14.52 16.24
N MET A 19 14.80 -14.45 14.91
CA MET A 19 14.60 -13.23 14.14
C MET A 19 13.16 -12.73 14.23
N GLN A 20 12.16 -13.61 14.07
CA GLN A 20 10.76 -13.26 14.21
C GLN A 20 10.45 -12.77 15.63
N LEU A 21 10.91 -13.47 16.65
CA LEU A 21 10.71 -13.11 18.06
C LEU A 21 11.31 -11.73 18.38
N MET A 22 12.52 -11.46 17.85
CA MET A 22 13.20 -10.17 18.00
C MET A 22 12.42 -9.06 17.28
N GLY A 23 11.99 -9.28 16.05
CA GLY A 23 11.21 -8.33 15.25
C GLY A 23 9.88 -7.97 15.91
N ASP A 24 9.12 -8.97 16.38
CA ASP A 24 7.86 -8.77 17.11
C ASP A 24 8.07 -7.95 18.40
N GLY A 25 9.17 -8.24 19.12
CA GLY A 25 9.54 -7.48 20.32
C GLY A 25 9.84 -6.01 20.02
N LEU A 26 10.61 -5.74 18.96
CA LEU A 26 10.92 -4.38 18.50
C LEU A 26 9.65 -3.64 18.05
N GLN A 27 8.80 -4.29 17.26
CA GLN A 27 7.53 -3.72 16.79
C GLN A 27 6.61 -3.34 17.96
N LYS A 28 6.43 -4.25 18.94
CA LYS A 28 5.61 -3.99 20.13
C LYS A 28 6.23 -2.90 21.03
N ALA A 29 7.56 -2.85 21.14
CA ALA A 29 8.25 -1.81 21.90
C ALA A 29 8.15 -0.42 21.24
N ALA A 30 8.12 -0.35 19.90
CA ALA A 30 7.93 0.86 19.15
C ALA A 30 6.49 1.41 19.22
N GLY A 31 5.49 0.52 19.35
CA GLY A 31 4.07 0.84 19.58
C GLY A 31 3.48 1.79 18.55
N ALA A 32 2.53 2.63 18.99
CA ALA A 32 1.81 3.62 18.15
C ALA A 32 2.72 4.71 17.51
N LYS A 33 3.99 4.81 17.92
CA LYS A 33 4.93 5.75 17.30
C LYS A 33 5.25 5.34 15.86
N LEU A 34 5.29 4.04 15.57
CA LEU A 34 5.56 3.54 14.21
C LEU A 34 4.44 3.96 13.24
N GLN A 35 3.18 3.87 13.68
CA GLN A 35 2.03 4.31 12.88
C GLN A 35 2.08 5.82 12.62
N LYS A 36 2.37 6.65 13.63
CA LYS A 36 2.53 8.10 13.46
C LYS A 36 3.70 8.48 12.55
N ILE A 37 4.78 7.68 12.56
CA ILE A 37 5.92 7.87 11.65
C ILE A 37 5.49 7.58 10.20
N LEU A 38 4.68 6.55 9.97
CA LEU A 38 4.12 6.24 8.65
C LEU A 38 3.14 7.32 8.17
N GLU A 39 2.35 7.91 9.07
CA GLU A 39 1.42 9.00 8.77
C GLU A 39 2.13 10.34 8.47
N ALA A 40 3.32 10.58 9.01
CA ALA A 40 4.13 11.81 8.82
C ALA A 40 4.83 11.88 7.46
N MET A 41 4.27 11.26 6.42
CA MET A 41 4.88 11.15 5.09
C MET A 41 4.94 12.50 4.38
N THR A 42 6.12 13.11 4.38
CA THR A 42 6.40 14.36 3.69
C THR A 42 6.65 14.12 2.19
N GLY A 43 6.35 15.13 1.36
CA GLY A 43 6.56 15.07 -0.09
C GLY A 43 8.04 15.02 -0.54
N VAL A 44 9.00 14.93 0.39
CA VAL A 44 10.44 14.96 0.12
C VAL A 44 11.00 13.54 0.02
N LEU A 45 11.64 13.21 -1.09
CA LEU A 45 12.24 11.89 -1.36
C LEU A 45 13.17 11.41 -0.25
N ALA A 46 14.07 12.28 0.23
CA ALA A 46 15.04 11.94 1.29
C ALA A 46 14.35 11.50 2.59
N MET A 47 13.21 12.11 2.93
CA MET A 47 12.42 11.73 4.09
C MET A 47 11.77 10.36 3.88
N GLY A 48 11.28 10.05 2.67
CA GLY A 48 10.78 8.72 2.33
C GLY A 48 11.85 7.63 2.49
N ILE A 49 13.09 7.90 2.05
CA ILE A 49 14.22 6.99 2.22
C ILE A 49 14.54 6.78 3.70
N LEU A 50 14.64 7.84 4.48
CA LEU A 50 14.90 7.75 5.92
C LEU A 50 13.80 6.97 6.64
N LEU A 51 12.54 7.27 6.31
CA LEU A 51 11.37 6.59 6.86
C LEU A 51 11.40 5.09 6.55
N GLY A 52 11.61 4.72 5.28
CA GLY A 52 11.72 3.32 4.87
C GLY A 52 12.84 2.58 5.60
N ALA A 53 14.00 3.24 5.79
CA ALA A 53 15.14 2.67 6.51
C ALA A 53 14.80 2.42 8.00
N VAL A 54 14.24 3.42 8.68
CA VAL A 54 13.88 3.32 10.12
C VAL A 54 12.76 2.29 10.33
N VAL A 55 11.70 2.33 9.52
CA VAL A 55 10.58 1.39 9.63
C VAL A 55 11.07 -0.04 9.44
N THR A 56 11.86 -0.29 8.40
CA THR A 56 12.38 -1.64 8.12
C THR A 56 13.36 -2.11 9.19
N ALA A 57 14.24 -1.23 9.69
CA ALA A 57 15.14 -1.56 10.79
C ALA A 57 14.39 -1.95 12.08
N VAL A 58 13.23 -1.32 12.35
CA VAL A 58 12.38 -1.65 13.50
C VAL A 58 11.57 -2.91 13.26
N LEU A 59 10.93 -3.05 12.08
CA LEU A 59 10.11 -4.22 11.72
C LEU A 59 10.97 -5.47 11.48
N GLN A 60 12.25 -5.31 11.16
CA GLN A 60 13.18 -6.38 10.75
C GLN A 60 12.65 -7.21 9.56
N ALA A 61 11.77 -6.60 8.75
CA ALA A 61 11.07 -7.24 7.64
C ALA A 61 10.85 -6.24 6.49
N SER A 62 11.76 -6.21 5.52
CA SER A 62 11.63 -5.36 4.33
C SER A 62 10.43 -5.74 3.47
N GLY A 63 10.10 -7.03 3.41
CA GLY A 63 8.89 -7.51 2.73
C GLY A 63 7.62 -6.87 3.28
N ALA A 64 7.47 -6.79 4.62
CA ALA A 64 6.32 -6.14 5.25
C ALA A 64 6.27 -4.64 4.92
N THR A 65 7.40 -3.91 5.03
CA THR A 65 7.47 -2.49 4.65
C THR A 65 7.09 -2.29 3.19
N THR A 66 7.56 -3.15 2.30
CA THR A 66 7.26 -3.08 0.87
C THR A 66 5.78 -3.35 0.58
N VAL A 67 5.18 -4.39 1.18
CA VAL A 67 3.75 -4.70 1.03
C VAL A 67 2.88 -3.54 1.52
N ILE A 68 3.19 -2.97 2.69
CA ILE A 68 2.50 -1.78 3.21
C ILE A 68 2.65 -0.62 2.23
N THR A 69 3.86 -0.36 1.71
CA THR A 69 4.09 0.73 0.75
C THR A 69 3.30 0.54 -0.53
N VAL A 70 3.29 -0.68 -1.11
CA VAL A 70 2.49 -1.02 -2.29
C VAL A 70 0.99 -0.83 -2.00
N GLY A 71 0.51 -1.24 -0.82
CA GLY A 71 -0.86 -1.04 -0.37
C GLY A 71 -1.24 0.44 -0.25
N LEU A 72 -0.38 1.27 0.35
CA LEU A 72 -0.60 2.72 0.47
C LEU A 72 -0.60 3.44 -0.89
N VAL A 73 0.26 3.01 -1.82
CA VAL A 73 0.24 3.52 -3.20
C VAL A 73 -1.00 3.05 -3.95
N ASN A 74 -1.44 1.81 -3.72
CA ASN A 74 -2.67 1.28 -4.28
C ASN A 74 -3.91 2.06 -3.79
N ALA A 75 -3.91 2.46 -2.53
CA ALA A 75 -4.96 3.29 -1.92
C ALA A 75 -4.86 4.79 -2.31
N GLY A 76 -3.88 5.19 -3.15
CA GLY A 76 -3.67 6.59 -3.54
C GLY A 76 -3.11 7.50 -2.44
N LEU A 77 -2.75 6.94 -1.27
CA LEU A 77 -2.15 7.68 -0.15
C LEU A 77 -0.70 8.10 -0.42
N LEU A 78 -0.04 7.41 -1.35
CA LEU A 78 1.32 7.67 -1.78
C LEU A 78 1.42 7.76 -3.30
N THR A 79 2.24 8.70 -3.76
CA THR A 79 2.67 8.74 -5.16
C THR A 79 3.71 7.66 -5.47
N LEU A 80 3.90 7.33 -6.75
CA LEU A 80 4.96 6.44 -7.22
C LEU A 80 6.35 6.85 -6.68
N LYS A 81 6.66 8.15 -6.71
CA LYS A 81 7.95 8.69 -6.24
C LYS A 81 8.14 8.51 -4.73
N GLN A 82 7.11 8.75 -3.94
CA GLN A 82 7.15 8.55 -2.48
C GLN A 82 7.30 7.08 -2.13
N GLY A 83 6.49 6.21 -2.76
CA GLY A 83 6.58 4.75 -2.56
C GLY A 83 7.96 4.21 -2.93
N PHE A 84 8.53 4.66 -4.05
CA PHE A 84 9.89 4.27 -4.44
C PHE A 84 10.94 4.75 -3.44
N GLY A 85 10.81 5.97 -2.89
CA GLY A 85 11.70 6.47 -1.83
C GLY A 85 11.68 5.58 -0.59
N ILE A 86 10.50 5.17 -0.13
CA ILE A 86 10.36 4.25 1.01
C ILE A 86 11.00 2.89 0.72
N ILE A 87 10.86 2.37 -0.49
CA ILE A 87 11.48 1.10 -0.90
C ILE A 87 12.99 1.17 -0.91
N MET A 88 13.58 2.25 -1.46
CA MET A 88 15.03 2.47 -1.38
C MET A 88 15.51 2.49 0.09
N GLY A 89 14.75 3.15 0.97
CA GLY A 89 15.02 3.15 2.40
C GLY A 89 14.87 1.78 3.04
N ALA A 90 13.84 1.01 2.67
CA ALA A 90 13.62 -0.34 3.19
C ALA A 90 14.80 -1.28 2.87
N ASN A 91 15.40 -1.16 1.68
CA ASN A 91 16.60 -1.92 1.34
C ASN A 91 17.78 -1.57 2.28
N ILE A 92 17.97 -0.28 2.60
CA ILE A 92 18.99 0.13 3.58
C ILE A 92 18.64 -0.44 4.96
N GLY A 93 17.39 -0.32 5.41
CA GLY A 93 16.94 -0.80 6.73
C GLY A 93 17.16 -2.30 6.95
N THR A 94 17.04 -3.11 5.90
CA THR A 94 17.29 -4.56 5.94
C THR A 94 18.73 -4.87 6.33
N THR A 95 19.69 -4.03 5.99
CA THR A 95 21.10 -4.26 6.27
C THR A 95 21.43 -4.23 7.77
N MET A 96 20.58 -3.60 8.59
CA MET A 96 20.72 -3.59 10.05
C MET A 96 20.73 -5.01 10.64
N THR A 97 19.93 -5.91 10.08
CA THR A 97 19.93 -7.32 10.49
C THR A 97 21.31 -7.98 10.24
N ALA A 98 21.88 -7.76 9.04
CA ALA A 98 23.20 -8.28 8.71
C ALA A 98 24.29 -7.74 9.67
N GLN A 99 24.20 -6.45 10.02
CA GLN A 99 25.11 -5.84 11.00
C GLN A 99 24.96 -6.46 12.39
N LEU A 100 23.73 -6.73 12.84
CA LEU A 100 23.49 -7.40 14.13
C LEU A 100 24.03 -8.85 14.13
N ILE A 101 23.82 -9.59 13.04
CA ILE A 101 24.30 -10.95 12.86
C ILE A 101 25.83 -11.02 12.88
N ALA A 102 26.50 -10.04 12.29
CA ALA A 102 27.96 -9.99 12.20
C ALA A 102 28.67 -9.64 13.53
N PHE A 103 27.93 -9.34 14.61
CA PHE A 103 28.53 -9.20 15.93
C PHE A 103 28.92 -10.58 16.46
N LYS A 104 30.21 -10.76 16.81
CA LYS A 104 30.73 -11.98 17.43
C LYS A 104 30.36 -12.00 18.92
N LEU A 105 29.14 -12.39 19.25
CA LEU A 105 28.63 -12.49 20.62
C LEU A 105 28.45 -13.94 21.03
N SER A 106 29.19 -14.87 20.41
CA SER A 106 29.08 -16.32 20.68
C SER A 106 29.20 -16.66 22.16
N ASP A 107 30.10 -15.98 22.86
CA ASP A 107 30.34 -16.23 24.29
C ASP A 107 29.22 -15.72 25.21
N TYR A 108 28.37 -14.82 24.70
CA TYR A 108 27.29 -14.20 25.46
C TYR A 108 25.90 -14.72 25.11
N ILE A 109 25.78 -15.67 24.17
CA ILE A 109 24.49 -16.19 23.68
C ILE A 109 23.62 -16.67 24.85
N THR A 110 24.16 -17.50 25.72
CA THR A 110 23.44 -18.08 26.86
C THR A 110 22.97 -17.01 27.85
N ILE A 111 23.81 -16.00 28.09
CA ILE A 111 23.50 -14.87 28.98
C ILE A 111 22.35 -14.05 28.39
N LEU A 112 22.37 -13.77 27.08
CA LEU A 112 21.33 -13.03 26.40
C LEU A 112 19.99 -13.76 26.46
N ILE A 113 19.99 -15.09 26.21
CA ILE A 113 18.78 -15.92 26.31
C ILE A 113 18.25 -15.88 27.75
N PHE A 114 19.11 -16.07 28.75
CA PHE A 114 18.69 -16.12 30.14
C PHE A 114 18.14 -14.78 30.64
N ILE A 115 18.84 -13.67 30.39
CA ILE A 115 18.38 -12.34 30.80
C ILE A 115 17.09 -11.98 30.05
N GLY A 116 17.03 -12.23 28.73
CA GLY A 116 15.84 -11.99 27.93
C GLY A 116 14.61 -12.74 28.43
N PHE A 117 14.79 -14.03 28.79
CA PHE A 117 13.77 -14.87 29.40
C PHE A 117 13.31 -14.34 30.77
N LEU A 118 14.24 -13.98 31.67
CA LEU A 118 13.90 -13.41 32.98
C LEU A 118 13.16 -12.08 32.84
N MET A 119 13.59 -11.20 31.94
CA MET A 119 12.90 -9.94 31.68
C MET A 119 11.47 -10.17 31.17
N GLN A 120 11.27 -11.16 30.31
CA GLN A 120 9.95 -11.49 29.79
C GLN A 120 9.04 -12.09 30.87
N LEU A 121 9.59 -12.90 31.79
CA LEU A 121 8.86 -13.56 32.85
C LEU A 121 8.53 -12.61 34.02
N LEU A 122 9.51 -11.83 34.49
CA LEU A 122 9.43 -11.06 35.73
C LEU A 122 9.01 -9.59 35.52
N ALA A 123 9.11 -9.06 34.31
CA ALA A 123 8.81 -7.64 34.09
C ALA A 123 7.33 -7.32 34.28
N ARG A 124 7.05 -6.28 35.06
CA ARG A 124 5.68 -5.73 35.24
C ARG A 124 5.29 -4.73 34.14
N LYS A 125 6.28 -4.02 33.56
CA LYS A 125 6.06 -3.04 32.51
C LYS A 125 6.14 -3.71 31.14
N SER A 126 5.12 -3.51 30.30
CA SER A 126 5.05 -4.08 28.94
C SER A 126 6.29 -3.76 28.10
N ARG A 127 6.82 -2.53 28.19
CA ARG A 127 8.03 -2.13 27.45
C ARG A 127 9.25 -2.96 27.84
N THR A 128 9.45 -3.24 29.13
CA THR A 128 10.54 -4.08 29.62
C THR A 128 10.36 -5.54 29.18
N LYS A 129 9.12 -6.03 29.15
CA LYS A 129 8.78 -7.36 28.65
C LYS A 129 9.11 -7.49 27.16
N TYR A 130 8.80 -6.48 26.36
CA TYR A 130 9.14 -6.47 24.92
C TYR A 130 10.64 -6.38 24.68
N LEU A 131 11.38 -5.59 25.46
CA LEU A 131 12.85 -5.59 25.39
C LEU A 131 13.44 -6.95 25.78
N GLY A 132 12.86 -7.64 26.77
CA GLY A 132 13.21 -9.03 27.09
C GLY A 132 12.98 -9.97 25.92
N GLN A 133 11.87 -9.79 25.19
CA GLN A 133 11.57 -10.54 23.97
C GLN A 133 12.62 -10.30 22.86
N VAL A 134 13.06 -9.05 22.70
CA VAL A 134 14.14 -8.70 21.74
C VAL A 134 15.44 -9.42 22.11
N MET A 135 15.84 -9.37 23.38
CA MET A 135 17.08 -10.02 23.84
C MET A 135 17.01 -11.54 23.70
N LEU A 136 15.88 -12.15 24.08
CA LEU A 136 15.65 -13.59 23.95
C LEU A 136 15.69 -14.00 22.46
N GLY A 137 14.99 -13.26 21.59
CA GLY A 137 14.97 -13.52 20.16
C GLY A 137 16.34 -13.40 19.52
N PHE A 138 17.11 -12.37 19.90
CA PHE A 138 18.48 -12.20 19.42
C PHE A 138 19.42 -13.33 19.90
N GLY A 139 19.30 -13.77 21.14
CA GLY A 139 20.07 -14.92 21.67
C GLY A 139 19.73 -16.21 20.92
N ILE A 140 18.45 -16.50 20.67
CA ILE A 140 18.00 -17.68 19.89
C ILE A 140 18.50 -17.60 18.44
N LEU A 141 18.46 -16.43 17.82
CA LEU A 141 18.99 -16.19 16.48
C LEU A 141 20.48 -16.52 16.40
N MET A 142 21.27 -16.03 17.36
CA MET A 142 22.71 -16.32 17.45
C MET A 142 22.99 -17.81 17.70
N LEU A 143 22.19 -18.48 18.52
CA LEU A 143 22.27 -19.91 18.73
C LEU A 143 22.02 -20.71 17.45
N GLY A 144 20.98 -20.33 16.69
CA GLY A 144 20.68 -20.91 15.38
C GLY A 144 21.85 -20.75 14.40
N MET A 145 22.46 -19.57 14.36
CA MET A 145 23.63 -19.30 13.51
C MET A 145 24.85 -20.13 13.90
N ASP A 146 25.18 -20.25 15.20
CA ASP A 146 26.27 -21.10 15.69
C ASP A 146 26.04 -22.57 15.30
N MET A 147 24.79 -23.03 15.45
CA MET A 147 24.38 -24.39 15.10
C MET A 147 24.52 -24.65 13.59
N MET A 148 24.11 -23.69 12.74
CA MET A 148 24.33 -23.78 11.29
C MET A 148 25.82 -23.85 10.96
N GLY A 149 26.62 -22.98 11.53
CA GLY A 149 28.07 -22.94 11.31
C GLY A 149 28.74 -24.29 11.65
N LYS A 150 28.44 -24.83 12.82
CA LYS A 150 28.97 -26.15 13.24
C LYS A 150 28.50 -27.30 12.33
N ALA A 151 27.27 -27.24 11.85
CA ALA A 151 26.71 -28.27 10.98
C ALA A 151 27.38 -28.32 9.61
N VAL A 152 27.81 -27.18 9.05
CA VAL A 152 28.44 -27.12 7.72
C VAL A 152 29.96 -27.29 7.77
N MET A 153 30.59 -27.18 8.93
CA MET A 153 32.04 -27.29 9.10
C MET A 153 32.66 -28.54 8.44
N PRO A 154 32.06 -29.75 8.49
CA PRO A 154 32.60 -30.92 7.84
C PRO A 154 32.70 -30.83 6.30
N LEU A 155 31.90 -29.98 5.67
CA LEU A 155 31.92 -29.77 4.23
C LEU A 155 33.24 -29.15 3.73
N ARG A 156 33.96 -28.46 4.60
CA ARG A 156 35.26 -27.85 4.30
C ARG A 156 36.30 -28.85 3.77
N ASN A 157 36.21 -30.08 4.25
CA ASN A 157 37.13 -31.15 3.88
C ASN A 157 36.58 -32.07 2.77
N TYR A 158 35.40 -31.79 2.24
CA TYR A 158 34.78 -32.61 1.19
C TYR A 158 35.18 -32.09 -0.21
N PRO A 159 36.02 -32.84 -0.98
CA PRO A 159 36.58 -32.32 -2.22
C PRO A 159 35.54 -31.85 -3.25
N GLY A 160 34.42 -32.56 -3.37
CA GLY A 160 33.34 -32.15 -4.27
C GLY A 160 32.69 -30.84 -3.92
N PHE A 161 32.61 -30.52 -2.60
CA PHE A 161 32.08 -29.22 -2.13
C PHE A 161 33.10 -28.10 -2.38
N VAL A 162 34.39 -28.34 -2.11
CA VAL A 162 35.45 -27.37 -2.37
C VAL A 162 35.49 -27.01 -3.86
N HIS A 163 35.47 -28.00 -4.75
CA HIS A 163 35.40 -27.75 -6.19
C HIS A 163 34.15 -26.97 -6.59
N PHE A 164 32.98 -27.31 -6.03
CA PHE A 164 31.76 -26.56 -6.27
C PHE A 164 31.91 -25.09 -5.88
N ILE A 165 32.50 -24.78 -4.72
CA ILE A 165 32.72 -23.41 -4.27
C ILE A 165 33.72 -22.65 -5.15
N GLU A 166 34.76 -23.32 -5.66
CA GLU A 166 35.71 -22.73 -6.61
C GLU A 166 35.02 -22.30 -7.92
N VAL A 167 34.23 -23.19 -8.50
CA VAL A 167 33.43 -22.91 -9.73
C VAL A 167 32.41 -21.81 -9.47
N PHE A 168 31.75 -21.89 -8.37
CA PHE A 168 30.74 -20.92 -7.93
C PHE A 168 31.34 -19.52 -7.70
N SER A 169 32.47 -19.43 -7.01
CA SER A 169 33.14 -18.14 -6.73
C SER A 169 33.76 -17.50 -7.96
N SER A 170 34.11 -18.31 -9.00
CA SER A 170 34.63 -17.82 -10.26
C SER A 170 33.57 -17.25 -11.21
N ASN A 171 32.29 -17.56 -10.98
CA ASN A 171 31.17 -17.13 -11.82
C ASN A 171 30.12 -16.31 -11.07
N PRO A 172 30.19 -14.97 -11.11
CA PRO A 172 29.26 -14.10 -10.39
C PRO A 172 27.78 -14.35 -10.72
N LEU A 173 27.47 -14.75 -11.96
CA LEU A 173 26.06 -15.02 -12.35
C LEU A 173 25.46 -16.21 -11.62
N LEU A 174 26.27 -17.25 -11.35
CA LEU A 174 25.84 -18.38 -10.53
C LEU A 174 25.54 -17.94 -9.09
N GLY A 175 26.41 -17.10 -8.52
CA GLY A 175 26.21 -16.52 -7.18
C GLY A 175 24.92 -15.73 -7.08
N ILE A 176 24.67 -14.85 -8.04
CA ILE A 176 23.43 -14.08 -8.13
C ILE A 176 22.22 -15.01 -8.25
N GLY A 177 22.26 -15.99 -9.13
CA GLY A 177 21.18 -16.95 -9.33
C GLY A 177 20.84 -17.71 -8.05
N ILE A 178 21.85 -18.21 -7.33
CA ILE A 178 21.66 -18.95 -6.07
C ILE A 178 21.09 -18.02 -4.99
N GLY A 179 21.65 -16.82 -4.80
CA GLY A 179 21.14 -15.84 -3.82
C GLY A 179 19.68 -15.48 -4.09
N MET A 180 19.35 -15.21 -5.35
CA MET A 180 17.99 -14.90 -5.77
C MET A 180 17.02 -16.06 -5.48
N ILE A 181 17.35 -17.29 -5.89
CA ILE A 181 16.52 -18.48 -5.70
C ILE A 181 16.33 -18.75 -4.20
N MET A 182 17.41 -18.71 -3.41
CA MET A 182 17.33 -18.90 -1.95
C MET A 182 16.36 -17.91 -1.32
N THR A 183 16.48 -16.63 -1.64
CA THR A 183 15.64 -15.60 -1.05
C THR A 183 14.20 -15.71 -1.49
N VAL A 184 13.93 -16.05 -2.74
CA VAL A 184 12.56 -16.31 -3.25
C VAL A 184 11.93 -17.51 -2.53
N LEU A 185 12.67 -18.59 -2.29
CA LEU A 185 12.16 -19.79 -1.62
C LEU A 185 11.97 -19.56 -0.11
N ILE A 186 12.93 -18.93 0.56
CA ILE A 186 12.88 -18.66 2.01
C ILE A 186 11.96 -17.47 2.32
N GLN A 187 11.75 -16.57 1.36
CA GLN A 187 11.02 -15.29 1.49
C GLN A 187 11.59 -14.38 2.59
N SER A 188 12.89 -14.50 2.87
CA SER A 188 13.60 -13.73 3.89
C SER A 188 15.06 -13.49 3.48
N SER A 189 15.36 -12.26 3.09
CA SER A 189 16.73 -11.83 2.79
C SER A 189 17.65 -11.92 4.02
N SER A 190 17.11 -11.58 5.20
CA SER A 190 17.88 -11.71 6.44
C SER A 190 18.30 -13.16 6.74
N ALA A 191 17.44 -14.14 6.40
CA ALA A 191 17.77 -15.55 6.55
C ALA A 191 18.83 -15.99 5.53
N THR A 192 18.71 -15.57 4.28
CA THR A 192 19.72 -15.85 3.24
C THR A 192 21.10 -15.28 3.62
N ILE A 193 21.15 -14.03 4.05
CA ILE A 193 22.39 -13.39 4.52
C ILE A 193 22.93 -14.07 5.79
N GLY A 194 22.07 -14.49 6.73
CA GLY A 194 22.47 -15.24 7.91
C GLY A 194 23.15 -16.57 7.56
N ILE A 195 22.58 -17.34 6.64
CA ILE A 195 23.17 -18.59 6.11
C ILE A 195 24.52 -18.29 5.44
N LEU A 196 24.58 -17.25 4.61
CA LEU A 196 25.79 -16.84 3.91
C LEU A 196 26.91 -16.48 4.92
N ILE A 197 26.60 -15.69 5.96
CA ILE A 197 27.55 -15.34 7.02
C ILE A 197 27.99 -16.57 7.81
N ALA A 198 27.08 -17.49 8.13
CA ALA A 198 27.40 -18.71 8.85
C ALA A 198 28.38 -19.62 8.06
N MET A 199 28.15 -19.78 6.75
CA MET A 199 29.02 -20.55 5.86
C MET A 199 30.38 -19.86 5.66
N ALA A 200 30.38 -18.56 5.41
CA ALA A 200 31.62 -17.80 5.21
C ALA A 200 32.45 -17.74 6.50
N GLY A 201 31.81 -17.65 7.67
CA GLY A 201 32.47 -17.68 8.98
C GLY A 201 33.21 -18.99 9.27
N GLN A 202 32.81 -20.10 8.61
CA GLN A 202 33.53 -21.38 8.65
C GLN A 202 34.59 -21.53 7.53
N GLY A 203 34.84 -20.46 6.75
CA GLY A 203 35.78 -20.46 5.65
C GLY A 203 35.34 -21.29 4.43
N LEU A 204 34.02 -21.52 4.29
CA LEU A 204 33.46 -22.28 3.17
C LEU A 204 33.27 -21.42 1.93
N ILE A 205 32.96 -20.13 2.09
CA ILE A 205 32.71 -19.18 1.01
C ILE A 205 33.63 -17.98 1.19
N PRO A 206 34.49 -17.65 0.23
CA PRO A 206 35.31 -16.42 0.27
C PRO A 206 34.44 -15.19 -0.02
N LEU A 207 34.97 -13.98 0.26
CA LEU A 207 34.25 -12.72 0.06
C LEU A 207 33.82 -12.52 -1.41
N GLU A 208 34.68 -12.92 -2.34
CA GLU A 208 34.42 -12.87 -3.80
C GLU A 208 33.21 -13.71 -4.24
N GLY A 209 33.01 -14.84 -3.57
CA GLY A 209 31.83 -15.69 -3.80
C GLY A 209 30.59 -15.21 -3.02
N ALA A 210 30.79 -14.57 -1.87
CA ALA A 210 29.70 -14.11 -1.02
C ALA A 210 28.99 -12.86 -1.60
N ILE A 211 29.74 -11.92 -2.21
CA ILE A 211 29.18 -10.69 -2.79
C ILE A 211 28.15 -10.98 -3.89
N PRO A 212 28.39 -11.84 -4.89
CA PRO A 212 27.36 -12.19 -5.87
C PRO A 212 26.09 -12.77 -5.28
N VAL A 213 26.19 -13.64 -4.25
CA VAL A 213 25.01 -14.18 -3.53
C VAL A 213 24.21 -13.06 -2.87
N LEU A 214 24.88 -12.11 -2.24
CA LEU A 214 24.28 -10.93 -1.62
C LEU A 214 23.55 -10.05 -2.66
N LEU A 215 24.12 -9.86 -3.85
CA LEU A 215 23.46 -9.11 -4.93
C LEU A 215 22.20 -9.86 -5.41
N GLY A 216 22.28 -11.20 -5.53
CA GLY A 216 21.14 -12.05 -5.87
C GLY A 216 20.04 -12.03 -4.81
N ASP A 217 20.41 -12.02 -3.53
CA ASP A 217 19.49 -11.87 -2.39
C ASP A 217 18.64 -10.59 -2.50
N ASN A 218 19.27 -9.46 -2.81
CA ASN A 218 18.56 -8.20 -3.00
C ASN A 218 17.57 -8.25 -4.18
N ILE A 219 17.90 -8.94 -5.27
CA ILE A 219 16.96 -9.15 -6.38
C ILE A 219 15.81 -10.06 -5.93
N GLY A 220 16.11 -11.17 -5.22
CA GLY A 220 15.12 -12.12 -4.72
C GLY A 220 14.09 -11.50 -3.78
N THR A 221 14.51 -10.53 -2.97
CA THR A 221 13.64 -9.79 -2.03
C THR A 221 12.47 -9.09 -2.75
N CYS A 222 12.63 -8.72 -4.02
CA CYS A 222 11.60 -8.02 -4.80
C CYS A 222 10.34 -8.87 -5.04
N ILE A 223 10.40 -10.20 -4.87
CA ILE A 223 9.25 -11.08 -5.09
C ILE A 223 8.05 -10.69 -4.24
N THR A 224 8.26 -10.20 -3.01
CA THR A 224 7.19 -9.75 -2.11
C THR A 224 6.42 -8.56 -2.69
N ALA A 225 7.13 -7.59 -3.29
CA ALA A 225 6.53 -6.45 -3.99
C ALA A 225 5.73 -6.90 -5.21
N VAL A 226 6.31 -7.81 -6.00
CA VAL A 226 5.65 -8.34 -7.20
C VAL A 226 4.36 -9.05 -6.82
N LEU A 227 4.38 -9.96 -5.85
CA LEU A 227 3.19 -10.68 -5.39
C LEU A 227 2.12 -9.72 -4.83
N ALA A 228 2.51 -8.72 -4.03
CA ALA A 228 1.58 -7.72 -3.49
C ALA A 228 0.94 -6.86 -4.59
N SER A 229 1.63 -6.65 -5.72
CA SER A 229 1.15 -5.80 -6.81
C SER A 229 0.30 -6.50 -7.86
N LEU A 230 0.19 -7.85 -7.86
CA LEU A 230 -0.47 -8.62 -8.92
C LEU A 230 -1.91 -8.15 -9.17
N ARG A 231 -2.66 -7.89 -8.09
CA ARG A 231 -4.06 -7.43 -8.13
C ARG A 231 -4.22 -5.94 -7.82
N ALA A 232 -3.12 -5.21 -7.76
CA ALA A 232 -3.12 -3.78 -7.43
C ALA A 232 -3.29 -2.91 -8.68
N ASN A 233 -3.56 -1.61 -8.46
CA ASN A 233 -3.67 -0.62 -9.53
C ASN A 233 -2.32 -0.39 -10.26
N LEU A 234 -2.36 0.35 -11.36
CA LEU A 234 -1.20 0.59 -12.21
C LEU A 234 -0.04 1.27 -11.47
N THR A 235 -0.33 2.22 -10.57
CA THR A 235 0.70 2.95 -9.81
C THR A 235 1.44 2.02 -8.84
N ALA A 236 0.71 1.14 -8.17
CA ALA A 236 1.30 0.13 -7.28
C ALA A 236 2.13 -0.92 -8.05
N LYS A 237 1.68 -1.35 -9.26
CA LYS A 237 2.47 -2.20 -10.17
C LYS A 237 3.77 -1.52 -10.60
N ARG A 238 3.73 -0.21 -10.86
CA ARG A 238 4.93 0.58 -11.18
C ARG A 238 5.90 0.66 -9.99
N VAL A 239 5.40 0.75 -8.76
CA VAL A 239 6.25 0.70 -7.55
C VAL A 239 6.97 -0.64 -7.44
N ALA A 240 6.28 -1.75 -7.66
CA ALA A 240 6.89 -3.07 -7.65
C ALA A 240 7.92 -3.24 -8.77
N ALA A 241 7.61 -2.78 -10.00
CA ALA A 241 8.55 -2.77 -11.11
C ALA A 241 9.78 -1.89 -10.81
N ALA A 242 9.58 -0.72 -10.19
CA ALA A 242 10.68 0.15 -9.76
C ALA A 242 11.60 -0.57 -8.76
N HIS A 243 11.04 -1.32 -7.80
CA HIS A 243 11.83 -2.11 -6.85
C HIS A 243 12.69 -3.17 -7.55
N VAL A 244 12.10 -3.95 -8.46
CA VAL A 244 12.84 -4.95 -9.25
C VAL A 244 13.94 -4.29 -10.06
N MET A 245 13.61 -3.25 -10.83
CA MET A 245 14.56 -2.55 -11.68
C MET A 245 15.72 -1.91 -10.89
N PHE A 246 15.43 -1.32 -9.74
CA PHE A 246 16.43 -0.73 -8.85
C PHE A 246 17.46 -1.78 -8.39
N ASN A 247 17.00 -2.95 -7.94
CA ASN A 247 17.91 -4.01 -7.48
C ASN A 247 18.65 -4.69 -8.63
N VAL A 248 17.98 -4.92 -9.77
CA VAL A 248 18.62 -5.54 -10.96
C VAL A 248 19.68 -4.61 -11.55
N ILE A 249 19.36 -3.35 -11.82
CA ILE A 249 20.30 -2.38 -12.39
C ILE A 249 21.47 -2.14 -11.41
N GLY A 250 21.17 -1.97 -10.11
CA GLY A 250 22.19 -1.87 -9.09
C GLY A 250 23.12 -3.08 -9.09
N SER A 251 22.57 -4.29 -9.06
CA SER A 251 23.39 -5.53 -9.10
C SER A 251 24.28 -5.61 -10.34
N ILE A 252 23.76 -5.23 -11.51
CA ILE A 252 24.57 -5.20 -12.75
C ILE A 252 25.74 -4.23 -12.61
N ILE A 253 25.49 -3.01 -12.12
CA ILE A 253 26.54 -2.00 -11.92
C ILE A 253 27.62 -2.54 -10.97
N PHE A 254 27.21 -3.09 -9.81
CA PHE A 254 28.16 -3.59 -8.83
C PHE A 254 28.91 -4.84 -9.28
N VAL A 255 28.33 -5.69 -10.14
CA VAL A 255 29.06 -6.80 -10.78
C VAL A 255 30.13 -6.29 -11.73
N VAL A 256 29.81 -5.30 -12.57
CA VAL A 256 30.79 -4.68 -13.50
C VAL A 256 31.96 -4.06 -12.73
N PHE A 257 31.68 -3.41 -11.60
CA PHE A 257 32.68 -2.78 -10.76
C PHE A 257 33.11 -3.63 -9.55
N MET A 258 32.88 -4.95 -9.58
CA MET A 258 33.08 -5.84 -8.43
C MET A 258 34.50 -5.79 -7.83
N PRO A 259 35.61 -5.72 -8.61
CA PRO A 259 36.94 -5.62 -8.03
C PRO A 259 37.17 -4.33 -7.21
N PHE A 260 36.58 -3.24 -7.63
CA PHE A 260 36.65 -1.96 -6.90
C PHE A 260 35.77 -2.02 -5.66
N PHE A 261 34.58 -2.63 -5.76
CA PHE A 261 33.67 -2.78 -4.62
C PHE A 261 34.26 -3.69 -3.53
N ILE A 262 34.92 -4.80 -3.90
CA ILE A 262 35.63 -5.67 -2.95
C ILE A 262 36.73 -4.87 -2.22
N LYS A 263 37.57 -4.12 -2.95
CA LYS A 263 38.60 -3.26 -2.34
C LYS A 263 38.02 -2.23 -1.36
N PHE A 264 36.91 -1.62 -1.74
CA PHE A 264 36.18 -0.70 -0.85
C PHE A 264 35.69 -1.39 0.42
N VAL A 265 35.08 -2.57 0.30
CA VAL A 265 34.58 -3.36 1.44
C VAL A 265 35.73 -3.75 2.38
N LEU A 266 36.87 -4.18 1.84
CA LEU A 266 38.06 -4.51 2.63
C LEU A 266 38.63 -3.28 3.35
N LEU A 267 38.61 -2.10 2.71
CA LEU A 267 39.07 -0.84 3.31
C LEU A 267 38.25 -0.42 4.54
N VAL A 268 36.90 -0.65 4.49
CA VAL A 268 35.99 -0.23 5.57
C VAL A 268 35.70 -1.34 6.58
N SER A 269 36.36 -2.49 6.46
CA SER A 269 36.11 -3.67 7.30
C SER A 269 37.37 -4.10 8.04
N PRO A 270 37.23 -4.67 9.26
CA PRO A 270 38.37 -5.26 9.98
C PRO A 270 38.98 -6.42 9.21
N ASP A 271 40.30 -6.54 9.27
CA ASP A 271 41.04 -7.64 8.65
C ASP A 271 40.62 -8.98 9.26
N GLY A 272 40.46 -9.98 8.40
CA GLY A 272 40.15 -11.38 8.80
C GLY A 272 38.72 -11.61 9.32
N ASP A 273 37.86 -10.61 9.38
CA ASP A 273 36.46 -10.78 9.82
C ASP A 273 35.50 -10.82 8.62
N ILE A 274 35.39 -12.00 8.00
CA ILE A 274 34.54 -12.19 6.82
C ILE A 274 33.06 -11.93 7.10
N ALA A 275 32.56 -12.23 8.31
CA ALA A 275 31.19 -11.94 8.69
C ALA A 275 30.89 -10.44 8.64
N ARG A 276 31.82 -9.64 9.20
CA ARG A 276 31.75 -8.17 9.17
C ARG A 276 31.91 -7.64 7.76
N GLN A 277 32.82 -8.23 6.95
CA GLN A 277 33.02 -7.84 5.55
C GLN A 277 31.73 -8.05 4.75
N ILE A 278 31.01 -9.17 4.92
CA ILE A 278 29.74 -9.42 4.24
C ILE A 278 28.66 -8.43 4.70
N ALA A 279 28.54 -8.18 6.00
CA ALA A 279 27.59 -7.21 6.54
C ALA A 279 27.86 -5.79 6.03
N ASN A 280 29.15 -5.39 5.97
CA ASN A 280 29.55 -4.10 5.42
C ASN A 280 29.32 -4.04 3.90
N ALA A 281 29.57 -5.11 3.16
CA ALA A 281 29.24 -5.21 1.75
C ALA A 281 27.73 -5.03 1.51
N HIS A 282 26.88 -5.66 2.34
CA HIS A 282 25.44 -5.50 2.25
C HIS A 282 24.98 -4.06 2.51
N SER A 283 25.50 -3.44 3.57
CA SER A 283 25.20 -2.04 3.87
C SER A 283 25.72 -1.09 2.81
N ALA A 284 26.97 -1.28 2.37
CA ALA A 284 27.60 -0.46 1.34
C ALA A 284 26.85 -0.55 0.01
N PHE A 285 26.48 -1.74 -0.44
CA PHE A 285 25.69 -1.92 -1.66
C PHE A 285 24.38 -1.13 -1.59
N ASN A 286 23.58 -1.32 -0.56
CA ASN A 286 22.26 -0.68 -0.48
C ASN A 286 22.35 0.85 -0.30
N ILE A 287 23.33 1.35 0.47
CA ILE A 287 23.56 2.79 0.63
C ILE A 287 24.06 3.41 -0.66
N LEU A 288 25.11 2.85 -1.25
CA LEU A 288 25.72 3.39 -2.48
C LEU A 288 24.74 3.30 -3.66
N ASN A 289 24.00 2.20 -3.80
CA ASN A 289 22.96 2.06 -4.82
C ASN A 289 21.87 3.14 -4.64
N THR A 290 21.41 3.38 -3.42
CA THR A 290 20.43 4.44 -3.12
C THR A 290 20.99 5.82 -3.47
N LEU A 291 22.23 6.12 -3.08
CA LEU A 291 22.89 7.39 -3.40
C LEU A 291 23.07 7.56 -4.91
N LEU A 292 23.40 6.50 -5.63
CA LEU A 292 23.55 6.50 -7.08
C LEU A 292 22.22 6.82 -7.78
N PHE A 293 21.10 6.23 -7.33
CA PHE A 293 19.79 6.45 -7.94
C PHE A 293 19.13 7.76 -7.52
N MET A 294 19.46 8.31 -6.35
CA MET A 294 18.80 9.48 -5.79
C MET A 294 18.75 10.70 -6.75
N PRO A 295 19.83 11.11 -7.43
CA PRO A 295 19.78 12.20 -8.39
C PRO A 295 19.01 11.85 -9.67
N PHE A 296 18.87 10.57 -10.00
CA PHE A 296 18.23 10.07 -11.21
C PHE A 296 16.81 9.55 -11.00
N VAL A 297 16.19 9.78 -9.83
CA VAL A 297 14.85 9.26 -9.52
C VAL A 297 13.79 9.70 -10.54
N ASN A 298 13.81 10.96 -10.98
CA ASN A 298 12.81 11.44 -11.96
C ASN A 298 12.95 10.76 -13.34
N PRO A 299 14.13 10.67 -13.98
CA PRO A 299 14.30 9.90 -15.21
C PRO A 299 14.05 8.40 -15.02
N PHE A 300 14.40 7.83 -13.85
CA PHE A 300 14.13 6.43 -13.54
C PHE A 300 12.62 6.14 -13.46
N ILE A 301 11.84 7.00 -12.81
CA ILE A 301 10.37 6.88 -12.77
C ILE A 301 9.78 6.93 -14.18
N LYS A 302 10.24 7.84 -15.04
CA LYS A 302 9.81 7.89 -16.46
C LYS A 302 10.13 6.59 -17.21
N LEU A 303 11.27 5.96 -16.92
CA LEU A 303 11.64 4.67 -17.49
C LEU A 303 10.67 3.57 -17.00
N VAL A 304 10.36 3.54 -15.71
CA VAL A 304 9.37 2.61 -15.13
C VAL A 304 7.99 2.79 -15.78
N GLU A 305 7.55 4.03 -15.97
CA GLU A 305 6.28 4.34 -16.63
C GLU A 305 6.24 3.89 -18.10
N LYS A 306 7.39 3.93 -18.78
CA LYS A 306 7.53 3.41 -20.15
C LYS A 306 7.49 1.89 -20.20
N ILE A 307 8.08 1.20 -19.22
CA ILE A 307 8.12 -0.28 -19.14
C ILE A 307 6.76 -0.84 -18.70
N VAL A 308 6.06 -0.13 -17.79
CA VAL A 308 4.71 -0.47 -17.32
C VAL A 308 3.76 0.62 -17.83
N PRO A 309 3.34 0.55 -19.11
CA PRO A 309 2.53 1.58 -19.75
C PRO A 309 1.09 1.58 -19.24
N GLY A 310 0.42 2.70 -19.37
CA GLY A 310 -0.99 2.89 -19.01
C GLY A 310 -1.24 4.29 -18.48
N LYS A 311 -2.51 4.69 -18.42
CA LYS A 311 -2.94 5.92 -17.72
C LYS A 311 -3.37 5.52 -16.33
N ALA A 312 -2.63 5.95 -15.31
CA ALA A 312 -3.10 5.84 -13.93
C ALA A 312 -4.13 6.95 -13.71
N GLU A 313 -5.37 6.61 -13.48
CA GLU A 313 -6.32 7.54 -12.88
C GLU A 313 -5.91 7.72 -11.41
N ILE A 314 -5.11 8.74 -11.12
CA ILE A 314 -4.78 9.12 -9.75
C ILE A 314 -5.95 9.96 -9.25
N ILE A 315 -6.91 9.32 -8.60
CA ILE A 315 -7.91 10.03 -7.81
C ILE A 315 -7.22 10.40 -6.50
N SER A 316 -6.91 11.69 -6.36
CA SER A 316 -6.30 12.19 -5.13
C SER A 316 -7.29 12.07 -3.98
N MET A 317 -6.96 11.28 -2.95
CA MET A 317 -7.71 11.23 -1.68
C MET A 317 -7.57 12.54 -0.89
N ARG A 318 -6.59 13.36 -1.21
CA ARG A 318 -6.40 14.68 -0.57
C ARG A 318 -7.12 15.76 -1.37
N PRO A 319 -7.62 16.79 -0.70
CA PRO A 319 -8.14 17.97 -1.37
C PRO A 319 -7.12 18.56 -2.35
N VAL A 320 -7.60 18.94 -3.52
CA VAL A 320 -6.79 19.53 -4.59
C VAL A 320 -6.86 21.06 -4.54
N TYR A 321 -8.03 21.59 -4.16
CA TYR A 321 -8.31 23.02 -4.21
C TYR A 321 -8.22 23.70 -2.84
N LEU A 322 -8.28 22.98 -1.71
CA LEU A 322 -8.25 23.57 -0.39
C LEU A 322 -6.85 24.08 -0.03
N ASP A 323 -6.75 25.36 0.32
CA ASP A 323 -5.53 25.99 0.80
C ASP A 323 -5.77 26.65 2.17
N LYS A 324 -5.11 26.14 3.21
CA LYS A 324 -5.22 26.65 4.59
C LYS A 324 -4.76 28.11 4.74
N ASN A 325 -3.87 28.59 3.88
CA ASN A 325 -3.44 29.98 3.89
C ASN A 325 -4.57 30.96 3.48
N MET A 326 -5.61 30.46 2.82
CA MET A 326 -6.75 31.26 2.36
C MET A 326 -7.87 31.34 3.39
N LEU A 327 -7.80 30.65 4.52
CA LEU A 327 -8.81 30.67 5.59
C LEU A 327 -9.09 32.07 6.13
N ASN A 328 -8.09 32.95 6.13
CA ASN A 328 -8.23 34.37 6.54
C ASN A 328 -8.91 35.25 5.47
N THR A 329 -9.27 34.68 4.32
CA THR A 329 -9.99 35.38 3.25
C THR A 329 -11.26 34.59 2.89
N PRO A 330 -12.36 34.73 3.66
CA PRO A 330 -13.54 33.86 3.59
C PRO A 330 -14.13 33.70 2.18
N SER A 331 -14.16 34.75 1.38
CA SER A 331 -14.69 34.69 0.01
C SER A 331 -13.86 33.79 -0.92
N ILE A 332 -12.54 33.81 -0.79
CA ILE A 332 -11.64 32.94 -1.57
C ILE A 332 -11.74 31.51 -1.02
N ALA A 333 -11.69 31.34 0.29
CA ALA A 333 -11.77 30.02 0.93
C ALA A 333 -13.07 29.28 0.55
N ILE A 334 -14.22 29.97 0.56
CA ILE A 334 -15.51 29.41 0.10
C ILE A 334 -15.45 29.04 -1.39
N SER A 335 -14.84 29.86 -2.24
CA SER A 335 -14.71 29.56 -3.67
C SER A 335 -13.86 28.30 -3.92
N LEU A 336 -12.79 28.10 -3.14
CA LEU A 336 -11.97 26.89 -3.19
C LEU A 336 -12.73 25.68 -2.66
N ALA A 337 -13.47 25.84 -1.56
CA ALA A 337 -14.32 24.78 -1.01
C ALA A 337 -15.41 24.36 -2.00
N VAL A 338 -16.07 25.30 -2.72
CA VAL A 338 -17.03 24.96 -3.80
C VAL A 338 -16.40 24.04 -4.85
N LYS A 339 -15.20 24.38 -5.32
CA LYS A 339 -14.50 23.53 -6.33
C LYS A 339 -14.22 22.13 -5.80
N GLU A 340 -13.84 22.01 -4.51
CA GLU A 340 -13.57 20.71 -3.92
C GLU A 340 -14.86 19.92 -3.70
N VAL A 341 -15.95 20.55 -3.26
CA VAL A 341 -17.28 19.93 -3.11
C VAL A 341 -17.80 19.42 -4.47
N VAL A 342 -17.65 20.22 -5.52
CA VAL A 342 -18.02 19.79 -6.88
C VAL A 342 -17.18 18.60 -7.35
N ARG A 343 -15.87 18.61 -7.10
CA ARG A 343 -14.98 17.48 -7.40
C ARG A 343 -15.42 16.20 -6.65
N MET A 344 -15.71 16.31 -5.37
CA MET A 344 -16.25 15.22 -4.55
C MET A 344 -17.59 14.70 -5.14
N GLY A 345 -18.48 15.61 -5.57
CA GLY A 345 -19.75 15.27 -6.18
C GLY A 345 -19.61 14.54 -7.53
N GLU A 346 -18.63 14.91 -8.35
CA GLU A 346 -18.34 14.20 -9.60
C GLU A 346 -17.80 12.78 -9.35
N LEU A 347 -17.03 12.57 -8.26
CA LEU A 347 -16.58 11.24 -7.86
C LEU A 347 -17.77 10.38 -7.42
N ALA A 348 -18.61 10.87 -6.50
CA ALA A 348 -19.82 10.18 -6.04
C ALA A 348 -20.77 9.84 -7.21
N ARG A 349 -20.94 10.78 -8.18
CA ARG A 349 -21.73 10.56 -9.39
C ARG A 349 -21.12 9.49 -10.29
N LYS A 350 -19.78 9.41 -10.38
CA LYS A 350 -19.07 8.36 -11.12
C LYS A 350 -19.32 6.99 -10.47
N ASP A 351 -19.32 6.90 -9.14
CA ASP A 351 -19.56 5.66 -8.42
C ASP A 351 -21.00 5.16 -8.64
N VAL A 352 -21.99 6.03 -8.59
CA VAL A 352 -23.38 5.68 -8.96
C VAL A 352 -23.47 5.15 -10.39
N ARG A 353 -22.81 5.81 -11.34
CA ARG A 353 -22.77 5.37 -12.74
C ARG A 353 -22.18 3.98 -12.89
N LEU A 354 -20.98 3.77 -12.33
CA LEU A 354 -20.27 2.49 -12.42
C LEU A 354 -21.02 1.36 -11.69
N GLY A 355 -21.65 1.67 -10.55
CA GLY A 355 -22.51 0.73 -9.84
C GLY A 355 -23.69 0.25 -10.69
N MET A 356 -24.36 1.18 -11.40
CA MET A 356 -25.46 0.85 -12.32
C MET A 356 -24.98 0.11 -13.57
N GLU A 357 -23.86 0.50 -14.15
CA GLU A 357 -23.25 -0.23 -15.28
C GLU A 357 -22.86 -1.66 -14.88
N ALA A 358 -22.33 -1.85 -13.66
CA ALA A 358 -22.00 -3.18 -13.13
C ALA A 358 -23.24 -4.07 -12.96
N ILE A 359 -24.38 -3.50 -12.58
CA ILE A 359 -25.67 -4.22 -12.50
C ILE A 359 -26.10 -4.70 -13.88
N GLN A 360 -25.88 -3.91 -14.92
CA GLN A 360 -26.29 -4.25 -16.29
C GLN A 360 -25.38 -5.25 -16.98
N SER A 361 -24.04 -5.11 -16.78
CA SER A 361 -23.01 -5.89 -17.49
C SER A 361 -22.35 -6.97 -16.65
N PHE A 362 -22.68 -7.07 -15.35
CA PHE A 362 -22.02 -7.97 -14.37
C PHE A 362 -20.49 -7.82 -14.33
N ASP A 363 -20.01 -6.57 -14.42
CA ASP A 363 -18.60 -6.23 -14.51
C ASP A 363 -17.95 -6.10 -13.12
N ALA A 364 -17.15 -7.12 -12.76
CA ALA A 364 -16.46 -7.18 -11.47
C ALA A 364 -15.41 -6.07 -11.29
N ASP A 365 -14.80 -5.58 -12.38
CA ASP A 365 -13.80 -4.50 -12.29
C ASP A 365 -14.46 -3.17 -11.91
N LYS A 366 -15.66 -2.91 -12.41
CA LYS A 366 -16.44 -1.73 -12.01
C LYS A 366 -16.87 -1.78 -10.55
N VAL A 367 -17.32 -2.95 -10.09
CA VAL A 367 -17.64 -3.16 -8.67
C VAL A 367 -16.41 -2.88 -7.80
N LYS A 368 -15.28 -3.46 -8.16
CA LYS A 368 -14.02 -3.26 -7.44
C LYS A 368 -13.62 -1.78 -7.42
N TYR A 369 -13.74 -1.10 -8.57
CA TYR A 369 -13.44 0.32 -8.67
C TYR A 369 -14.25 1.13 -7.66
N VAL A 370 -15.57 0.96 -7.61
CA VAL A 370 -16.45 1.72 -6.70
C VAL A 370 -16.08 1.45 -5.23
N LEU A 371 -15.88 0.18 -4.84
CA LEU A 371 -15.52 -0.19 -3.47
C LEU A 371 -14.15 0.33 -3.02
N GLU A 372 -13.22 0.56 -3.96
CA GLU A 372 -11.91 1.15 -3.68
C GLU A 372 -11.94 2.69 -3.66
N HIS A 373 -12.96 3.33 -4.24
CA HIS A 373 -13.04 4.79 -4.41
C HIS A 373 -14.04 5.48 -3.48
N GLU A 374 -15.02 4.78 -2.97
CA GLU A 374 -15.94 5.34 -1.98
C GLU A 374 -15.20 5.92 -0.75
N PRO A 375 -14.15 5.28 -0.17
CA PRO A 375 -13.38 5.88 0.92
C PRO A 375 -12.70 7.21 0.58
N VAL A 376 -12.56 7.54 -0.72
CA VAL A 376 -12.08 8.86 -1.17
C VAL A 376 -13.13 9.93 -0.97
N VAL A 377 -14.39 9.61 -1.26
CA VAL A 377 -15.53 10.54 -1.04
C VAL A 377 -15.66 10.85 0.45
N ASP A 378 -15.58 9.84 1.31
CA ASP A 378 -15.58 10.00 2.78
C ASP A 378 -14.41 10.84 3.31
N ALA A 379 -13.20 10.60 2.78
CA ALA A 379 -12.03 11.37 3.18
C ALA A 379 -12.16 12.84 2.78
N LEU A 380 -12.70 13.10 1.58
CA LEU A 380 -12.93 14.45 1.09
C LEU A 380 -14.03 15.17 1.89
N GLU A 381 -15.11 14.48 2.24
CA GLU A 381 -16.16 15.04 3.12
C GLU A 381 -15.55 15.55 4.41
N ARG A 382 -14.77 14.73 5.11
CA ARG A 382 -14.09 15.10 6.36
C ARG A 382 -13.14 16.28 6.16
N ASP A 383 -12.28 16.24 5.15
CA ASP A 383 -11.28 17.29 4.91
C ASP A 383 -11.95 18.63 4.55
N ILE A 384 -13.03 18.61 3.75
CA ILE A 384 -13.79 19.83 3.38
C ILE A 384 -14.53 20.38 4.61
N THR A 385 -15.17 19.52 5.38
CA THR A 385 -15.88 19.90 6.61
C THR A 385 -14.92 20.49 7.63
N ASP A 386 -13.75 19.87 7.84
CA ASP A 386 -12.69 20.40 8.69
C ASP A 386 -12.17 21.76 8.20
N TYR A 387 -12.01 21.95 6.90
CA TYR A 387 -11.60 23.21 6.31
C TYR A 387 -12.64 24.31 6.55
N LEU A 388 -13.90 24.02 6.28
CA LEU A 388 -15.00 24.97 6.48
C LEU A 388 -15.17 25.33 7.96
N THR A 389 -15.08 24.38 8.89
CA THR A 389 -15.21 24.64 10.33
C THR A 389 -14.07 25.49 10.91
N GLN A 390 -12.88 25.49 10.28
CA GLN A 390 -11.77 26.35 10.67
C GLN A 390 -11.95 27.82 10.24
N MET A 391 -12.94 28.13 9.39
CA MET A 391 -13.19 29.51 8.95
C MET A 391 -13.85 30.33 10.07
N SER A 392 -13.31 31.53 10.30
CA SER A 392 -13.90 32.44 11.30
C SER A 392 -15.25 32.97 10.82
N SER A 393 -16.30 32.73 11.60
CA SER A 393 -17.65 33.24 11.32
C SER A 393 -17.81 34.75 11.55
N SER A 394 -16.92 35.35 12.33
CA SER A 394 -17.00 36.77 12.70
C SER A 394 -16.67 37.77 11.58
N GLU A 395 -16.08 37.31 10.50
CA GLU A 395 -15.65 38.13 9.35
C GLU A 395 -16.51 37.90 8.10
N MET A 396 -17.56 37.06 8.16
CA MET A 396 -18.40 36.72 7.02
C MET A 396 -19.64 37.63 6.93
N SER A 397 -19.96 38.05 5.71
CA SER A 397 -21.26 38.65 5.41
C SER A 397 -22.37 37.60 5.51
N GLU A 398 -23.62 38.00 5.70
CA GLU A 398 -24.79 37.13 5.77
C GLU A 398 -24.88 36.19 4.57
N SER A 399 -24.61 36.69 3.35
CA SER A 399 -24.61 35.88 2.14
C SER A 399 -23.48 34.83 2.12
N LEU A 400 -22.29 35.15 2.64
CA LEU A 400 -21.19 34.21 2.78
C LEU A 400 -21.48 33.16 3.85
N THR A 401 -22.09 33.54 4.95
CA THR A 401 -22.51 32.62 6.03
C THR A 401 -23.55 31.62 5.53
N THR A 402 -24.55 32.07 4.76
CA THR A 402 -25.55 31.21 4.15
C THR A 402 -24.87 30.20 3.19
N ARG A 403 -23.93 30.68 2.36
CA ARG A 403 -23.20 29.82 1.42
C ARG A 403 -22.28 28.83 2.12
N HIS A 404 -21.60 29.24 3.20
CA HIS A 404 -20.78 28.38 4.04
C HIS A 404 -21.61 27.23 4.65
N THR A 405 -22.74 27.55 5.29
CA THR A 405 -23.66 26.54 5.86
C THR A 405 -24.22 25.63 4.77
N GLY A 406 -24.59 26.19 3.62
CA GLY A 406 -25.04 25.41 2.47
C GLY A 406 -23.99 24.40 1.96
N LEU A 407 -22.70 24.76 1.96
CA LEU A 407 -21.64 23.84 1.56
C LEU A 407 -21.46 22.68 2.55
N LEU A 408 -21.60 22.91 3.86
CA LEU A 408 -21.55 21.83 4.86
C LEU A 408 -22.68 20.81 4.61
N HIS A 409 -23.90 21.28 4.33
CA HIS A 409 -25.02 20.39 3.98
C HIS A 409 -24.77 19.67 2.65
N ALA A 410 -24.23 20.38 1.64
CA ALA A 410 -23.92 19.77 0.35
C ALA A 410 -22.88 18.65 0.48
N CYS A 411 -21.87 18.78 1.35
CA CYS A 411 -20.88 17.72 1.61
C CYS A 411 -21.57 16.43 2.08
N THR A 412 -22.47 16.55 3.07
CA THR A 412 -23.22 15.39 3.59
C THR A 412 -24.14 14.78 2.54
N ASP A 413 -24.86 15.60 1.74
CA ASP A 413 -25.70 15.08 0.66
C ASP A 413 -24.89 14.36 -0.42
N ILE A 414 -23.68 14.83 -0.74
CA ILE A 414 -22.78 14.22 -1.73
C ILE A 414 -22.18 12.91 -1.20
N GLU A 415 -21.79 12.83 0.07
CA GLU A 415 -21.35 11.60 0.71
C GLU A 415 -22.46 10.54 0.63
N ARG A 416 -23.72 10.91 0.93
CA ARG A 416 -24.87 9.99 0.77
C ARG A 416 -25.07 9.53 -0.67
N ILE A 417 -24.78 10.35 -1.67
CA ILE A 417 -24.79 9.92 -3.08
C ILE A 417 -23.70 8.86 -3.31
N GLY A 418 -22.51 9.02 -2.74
CA GLY A 418 -21.42 8.04 -2.76
C GLY A 418 -21.81 6.71 -2.12
N ASP A 419 -22.36 6.73 -0.90
CA ASP A 419 -22.91 5.58 -0.17
C ASP A 419 -23.89 4.77 -1.03
N HIS A 420 -24.79 5.46 -1.75
CA HIS A 420 -25.71 4.80 -2.66
C HIS A 420 -25.00 4.18 -3.86
N GLY A 421 -23.92 4.80 -4.38
CA GLY A 421 -23.05 4.22 -5.41
C GLY A 421 -22.40 2.92 -4.94
N GLU A 422 -21.86 2.92 -3.72
CA GLU A 422 -21.29 1.71 -3.08
C GLU A 422 -22.34 0.61 -2.90
N THR A 423 -23.54 0.99 -2.44
CA THR A 423 -24.65 0.05 -2.28
C THR A 423 -25.04 -0.60 -3.60
N LEU A 424 -25.11 0.17 -4.70
CA LEU A 424 -25.38 -0.34 -6.05
C LEU A 424 -24.29 -1.34 -6.49
N ALA A 425 -23.01 -1.03 -6.26
CA ALA A 425 -21.89 -1.92 -6.59
C ALA A 425 -21.95 -3.23 -5.78
N LYS A 426 -22.25 -3.17 -4.48
CA LYS A 426 -22.46 -4.37 -3.63
C LYS A 426 -23.62 -5.22 -4.15
N ARG A 427 -24.72 -4.59 -4.63
CA ARG A 427 -25.86 -5.30 -5.23
C ARG A 427 -25.49 -5.94 -6.56
N ALA A 428 -24.72 -5.27 -7.42
CA ALA A 428 -24.23 -5.87 -8.66
C ALA A 428 -23.47 -7.19 -8.41
N ARG A 429 -22.59 -7.22 -7.40
CA ARG A 429 -21.90 -8.46 -7.00
C ARG A 429 -22.87 -9.54 -6.55
N LYS A 430 -23.86 -9.18 -5.72
CA LYS A 430 -24.82 -10.14 -5.21
C LYS A 430 -25.74 -10.72 -6.28
N LEU A 431 -26.09 -9.93 -7.32
CA LEU A 431 -26.86 -10.43 -8.48
C LEU A 431 -26.15 -11.59 -9.17
N VAL A 432 -24.82 -11.53 -9.28
CA VAL A 432 -24.01 -12.61 -9.87
C VAL A 432 -23.99 -13.84 -8.95
N GLU A 433 -23.79 -13.62 -7.64
CA GLU A 433 -23.72 -14.70 -6.63
C GLU A 433 -25.07 -15.47 -6.54
N ASP A 434 -26.19 -14.77 -6.65
CA ASP A 434 -27.54 -15.31 -6.50
C ASP A 434 -28.17 -15.73 -7.86
N ASP A 435 -27.43 -15.64 -8.98
CA ASP A 435 -27.88 -15.94 -10.38
C ASP A 435 -29.20 -15.23 -10.75
N VAL A 436 -29.34 -13.95 -10.37
CA VAL A 436 -30.54 -13.17 -10.61
C VAL A 436 -30.45 -12.46 -11.95
N VAL A 437 -31.39 -12.74 -12.85
CA VAL A 437 -31.49 -12.13 -14.18
C VAL A 437 -32.75 -11.27 -14.29
N PHE A 438 -32.58 -10.04 -14.78
CA PHE A 438 -33.69 -9.13 -15.12
C PHE A 438 -34.19 -9.38 -16.55
N SER A 439 -35.49 -9.16 -16.80
CA SER A 439 -36.03 -9.11 -18.15
C SER A 439 -35.43 -7.93 -18.94
N ASP A 440 -35.49 -8.00 -20.27
CA ASP A 440 -34.93 -6.93 -21.12
C ASP A 440 -35.65 -5.60 -20.94
N GLU A 441 -36.97 -5.62 -20.67
CA GLU A 441 -37.75 -4.44 -20.33
C GLU A 441 -37.29 -3.83 -19.00
N ALA A 442 -37.03 -4.66 -17.97
CA ALA A 442 -36.53 -4.18 -16.69
C ALA A 442 -35.14 -3.57 -16.80
N LYS A 443 -34.26 -4.16 -17.63
CA LYS A 443 -32.93 -3.59 -17.92
C LYS A 443 -33.04 -2.24 -18.63
N ALA A 444 -33.93 -2.12 -19.62
CA ALA A 444 -34.15 -0.87 -20.34
C ALA A 444 -34.69 0.24 -19.41
N GLU A 445 -35.69 -0.10 -18.56
CA GLU A 445 -36.23 0.82 -17.56
C GLU A 445 -35.15 1.29 -16.56
N LEU A 446 -34.30 0.38 -16.08
CA LEU A 446 -33.20 0.72 -15.15
C LEU A 446 -32.14 1.60 -15.83
N LEU A 447 -31.81 1.35 -17.10
CA LEU A 447 -30.88 2.16 -17.87
C LEU A 447 -31.39 3.61 -18.00
N GLN A 448 -32.62 3.76 -18.44
CA GLN A 448 -33.25 5.08 -18.59
C GLN A 448 -33.34 5.81 -17.24
N LEU A 449 -33.72 5.13 -16.16
CA LEU A 449 -33.74 5.73 -14.82
C LEU A 449 -32.34 6.20 -14.39
N SER A 450 -31.31 5.39 -14.65
CA SER A 450 -29.91 5.73 -14.36
C SER A 450 -29.48 7.00 -15.07
N GLU A 451 -29.77 7.12 -16.37
CA GLU A 451 -29.44 8.32 -17.17
C GLU A 451 -30.14 9.57 -16.62
N MET A 452 -31.43 9.45 -16.26
CA MET A 452 -32.19 10.56 -15.69
C MET A 452 -31.62 11.01 -14.34
N VAL A 453 -31.25 10.08 -13.45
CA VAL A 453 -30.66 10.38 -12.13
C VAL A 453 -29.30 11.04 -12.30
N LEU A 454 -28.42 10.50 -13.15
CA LEU A 454 -27.09 11.07 -13.42
C LEU A 454 -27.16 12.45 -14.04
N ARG A 455 -28.16 12.70 -14.90
CA ARG A 455 -28.42 14.02 -15.47
C ARG A 455 -28.90 15.01 -14.41
N ALA A 456 -29.84 14.62 -13.54
CA ALA A 456 -30.33 15.45 -12.45
C ALA A 456 -29.21 15.80 -11.45
N SER A 457 -28.40 14.81 -11.05
CA SER A 457 -27.25 15.01 -10.17
C SER A 457 -26.20 15.95 -10.79
N GLY A 458 -25.85 15.76 -12.07
CA GLY A 458 -24.92 16.66 -12.76
C GLY A 458 -25.40 18.10 -12.83
N ARG A 459 -26.71 18.32 -13.07
CA ARG A 459 -27.31 19.67 -13.07
C ARG A 459 -27.30 20.31 -11.68
N SER A 460 -27.48 19.52 -10.61
CA SER A 460 -27.39 20.02 -9.23
C SER A 460 -25.97 20.48 -8.87
N LEU A 461 -24.95 19.72 -9.28
CA LEU A 461 -23.54 20.11 -9.09
C LEU A 461 -23.18 21.36 -9.93
N GLU A 462 -23.67 21.45 -11.16
CA GLU A 462 -23.47 22.63 -11.99
C GLU A 462 -24.12 23.89 -11.38
N ALA A 463 -25.31 23.74 -10.81
CA ALA A 463 -25.99 24.81 -10.09
C ALA A 463 -25.17 25.29 -8.87
N LEU A 464 -24.60 24.36 -8.11
CA LEU A 464 -23.75 24.64 -6.95
C LEU A 464 -22.45 25.36 -7.36
N GLU A 465 -21.79 24.87 -8.42
CA GLU A 465 -20.55 25.47 -8.95
C GLU A 465 -20.77 26.92 -9.39
N LYS A 466 -21.79 27.13 -10.26
CA LYS A 466 -22.10 28.44 -10.85
C LYS A 466 -22.89 29.36 -9.93
N ASN A 467 -23.42 28.84 -8.83
CA ASN A 467 -24.36 29.52 -7.93
C ASN A 467 -25.56 30.11 -8.70
N ASP A 468 -26.13 29.34 -9.62
CA ASP A 468 -27.15 29.77 -10.57
C ASP A 468 -28.52 29.16 -10.23
N LYS A 469 -29.48 30.02 -9.87
CA LYS A 469 -30.84 29.63 -9.46
C LYS A 469 -31.64 29.02 -10.60
N VAL A 470 -31.41 29.46 -11.88
CA VAL A 470 -32.13 28.92 -13.03
C VAL A 470 -31.69 27.47 -13.29
N ILE A 471 -30.38 27.19 -13.17
CA ILE A 471 -29.84 25.82 -13.26
C ILE A 471 -30.39 24.97 -12.12
N ALA A 472 -30.49 25.52 -10.90
CA ALA A 472 -31.05 24.84 -9.74
C ALA A 472 -32.55 24.50 -9.93
N GLU A 473 -33.34 25.39 -10.52
CA GLU A 473 -34.75 25.11 -10.89
C GLU A 473 -34.87 23.95 -11.88
N ASP A 474 -34.01 23.93 -12.90
CA ASP A 474 -33.95 22.84 -13.88
C ASP A 474 -33.59 21.51 -13.21
N ALA A 475 -32.59 21.51 -12.31
CA ALA A 475 -32.21 20.30 -11.54
C ALA A 475 -33.39 19.78 -10.68
N VAL A 476 -34.09 20.66 -9.97
CA VAL A 476 -35.28 20.27 -9.18
C VAL A 476 -36.40 19.70 -10.08
N ARG A 477 -36.60 20.24 -11.27
CA ARG A 477 -37.56 19.72 -12.25
C ARG A 477 -37.17 18.29 -12.67
N LEU A 478 -35.90 18.08 -13.04
CA LEU A 478 -35.39 16.75 -13.40
C LEU A 478 -35.58 15.74 -12.27
N CYS A 479 -35.32 16.13 -11.02
CA CYS A 479 -35.55 15.25 -9.86
C CYS A 479 -37.05 14.86 -9.70
N ARG A 480 -38.00 15.76 -10.06
CA ARG A 480 -39.42 15.42 -10.07
C ARG A 480 -39.75 14.40 -11.16
N GLU A 481 -39.18 14.56 -12.35
CA GLU A 481 -39.32 13.60 -13.46
C GLU A 481 -38.79 12.22 -13.07
N VAL A 482 -37.60 12.14 -12.43
CA VAL A 482 -37.06 10.88 -11.87
C VAL A 482 -38.06 10.22 -10.92
N LYS A 483 -38.63 10.99 -9.98
CA LYS A 483 -39.61 10.45 -9.01
C LYS A 483 -40.86 9.91 -9.69
N GLN A 484 -41.33 10.57 -10.76
CA GLN A 484 -42.50 10.13 -11.52
C GLN A 484 -42.19 8.84 -12.28
N TYR A 485 -41.05 8.80 -12.98
CA TYR A 485 -40.65 7.63 -13.75
C TYR A 485 -40.37 6.41 -12.84
N GLN A 486 -39.77 6.60 -11.67
CA GLN A 486 -39.58 5.55 -10.67
C GLN A 486 -40.92 4.92 -10.22
N LYS A 487 -41.99 5.74 -10.08
CA LYS A 487 -43.32 5.22 -9.75
C LYS A 487 -43.91 4.39 -10.90
N GLU A 488 -43.67 4.80 -12.14
CA GLU A 488 -44.11 4.08 -13.33
C GLU A 488 -43.43 2.73 -13.45
N ILE A 489 -42.09 2.69 -13.33
CA ILE A 489 -41.32 1.43 -13.32
C ILE A 489 -41.83 0.49 -12.23
N ARG A 490 -42.06 1.02 -11.02
CA ARG A 490 -42.61 0.22 -9.90
C ARG A 490 -43.94 -0.41 -10.27
N LYS A 491 -44.85 0.32 -10.90
CA LYS A 491 -46.15 -0.17 -11.35
C LYS A 491 -45.98 -1.28 -12.40
N ASN A 492 -45.18 -1.03 -13.42
CA ASN A 492 -44.88 -1.99 -14.49
C ASN A 492 -44.28 -3.28 -13.93
N HIS A 493 -43.37 -3.15 -12.97
CA HIS A 493 -42.72 -4.30 -12.33
C HIS A 493 -43.74 -5.14 -11.53
N ILE A 494 -44.65 -4.52 -10.77
CA ILE A 494 -45.72 -5.24 -10.05
C ILE A 494 -46.62 -5.98 -11.03
N THR A 495 -46.94 -5.39 -12.19
CA THR A 495 -47.73 -6.07 -13.23
C THR A 495 -47.00 -7.31 -13.75
N ARG A 496 -45.70 -7.20 -14.10
CA ARG A 496 -44.86 -8.34 -14.55
C ARG A 496 -44.74 -9.45 -13.49
N LEU A 497 -44.73 -9.10 -12.20
CA LEU A 497 -44.75 -10.09 -11.11
C LEU A 497 -46.06 -10.84 -11.05
N ASN A 498 -47.21 -10.15 -11.18
CA ASN A 498 -48.54 -10.78 -11.16
C ASN A 498 -48.76 -11.67 -12.39
N GLU A 499 -48.17 -11.35 -13.52
CA GLU A 499 -48.21 -12.14 -14.75
C GLU A 499 -47.16 -13.27 -14.78
N HIS A 500 -46.42 -13.49 -13.69
CA HIS A 500 -45.35 -14.50 -13.57
C HIS A 500 -44.21 -14.37 -14.60
N ILE A 501 -44.04 -13.20 -15.18
CA ILE A 501 -42.96 -12.88 -16.13
C ILE A 501 -41.62 -12.68 -15.38
N CYS A 502 -41.66 -12.24 -14.12
CA CYS A 502 -40.49 -11.96 -13.30
C CYS A 502 -40.40 -12.92 -12.10
N ASN A 503 -39.19 -13.32 -11.74
CA ASN A 503 -38.88 -14.05 -10.52
C ASN A 503 -39.08 -13.13 -9.29
N PRO A 504 -39.68 -13.57 -8.17
CA PRO A 504 -39.83 -12.79 -6.94
C PRO A 504 -38.50 -12.25 -6.37
N THR A 505 -37.43 -13.04 -6.47
CA THR A 505 -36.08 -12.58 -6.04
C THR A 505 -35.60 -11.40 -6.86
N ALA A 506 -35.72 -11.45 -8.20
CA ALA A 506 -35.43 -10.32 -9.08
C ALA A 506 -36.32 -9.11 -8.77
N GLY A 507 -37.59 -9.38 -8.38
CA GLY A 507 -38.53 -8.37 -7.91
C GLY A 507 -38.05 -7.59 -6.70
N PHE A 508 -37.56 -8.28 -5.70
CA PHE A 508 -37.03 -7.66 -4.49
C PHE A 508 -35.82 -6.77 -4.81
N VAL A 509 -34.84 -7.28 -5.58
CA VAL A 509 -33.66 -6.51 -5.96
C VAL A 509 -34.03 -5.29 -6.79
N MET A 510 -34.96 -5.42 -7.75
CA MET A 510 -35.47 -4.29 -8.54
C MET A 510 -36.01 -3.17 -7.65
N MET A 511 -36.80 -3.50 -6.63
CA MET A 511 -37.34 -2.52 -5.68
C MET A 511 -36.24 -1.82 -4.88
N GLU A 512 -35.19 -2.52 -4.46
CA GLU A 512 -34.04 -1.91 -3.78
C GLU A 512 -33.27 -0.95 -4.68
N LEU A 513 -33.03 -1.33 -5.95
CA LEU A 513 -32.39 -0.45 -6.94
C LEU A 513 -33.20 0.83 -7.15
N LEU A 514 -34.52 0.72 -7.32
CA LEU A 514 -35.41 1.88 -7.47
C LEU A 514 -35.37 2.81 -6.24
N ILE A 515 -35.28 2.24 -5.02
CA ILE A 515 -35.16 3.03 -3.78
C ILE A 515 -33.82 3.77 -3.77
N ASN A 516 -32.70 3.09 -4.05
CA ASN A 516 -31.37 3.73 -4.06
C ASN A 516 -31.29 4.85 -5.10
N MET A 517 -31.75 4.63 -6.32
CA MET A 517 -31.77 5.65 -7.38
C MET A 517 -32.63 6.86 -7.03
N LYS A 518 -33.78 6.62 -6.38
CA LYS A 518 -34.62 7.70 -5.85
C LYS A 518 -33.88 8.51 -4.78
N ARG A 519 -33.16 7.86 -3.86
CA ARG A 519 -32.38 8.55 -2.82
C ARG A 519 -31.29 9.41 -3.39
N VAL A 520 -30.52 8.93 -4.40
CA VAL A 520 -29.56 9.75 -5.15
C VAL A 520 -30.23 11.01 -5.72
N SER A 521 -31.41 10.86 -6.29
CA SER A 521 -32.18 12.01 -6.82
C SER A 521 -32.67 12.94 -5.71
N ASP A 522 -33.09 12.42 -4.54
CA ASP A 522 -33.54 13.23 -3.40
C ASP A 522 -32.37 14.07 -2.86
N HIS A 523 -31.15 13.50 -2.68
CA HIS A 523 -29.96 14.23 -2.26
C HIS A 523 -29.50 15.26 -3.31
N SER A 524 -29.57 14.92 -4.60
CA SER A 524 -29.30 15.87 -5.69
C SER A 524 -30.27 17.07 -5.66
N LYS A 525 -31.54 16.82 -5.36
CA LYS A 525 -32.53 17.87 -5.17
C LYS A 525 -32.18 18.81 -3.99
N ASN A 526 -31.75 18.26 -2.87
CA ASN A 526 -31.32 19.06 -1.70
C ASN A 526 -30.19 20.01 -2.09
N ILE A 527 -29.16 19.52 -2.80
CA ILE A 527 -28.04 20.35 -3.29
C ILE A 527 -28.56 21.51 -4.16
N ALA A 528 -29.50 21.26 -5.08
CA ALA A 528 -30.09 22.32 -5.88
C ALA A 528 -30.91 23.33 -5.05
N GLN A 529 -31.65 22.87 -4.02
CA GLN A 529 -32.45 23.74 -3.15
C GLN A 529 -31.59 24.64 -2.27
N LEU A 530 -30.35 24.20 -1.88
CA LEU A 530 -29.39 25.08 -1.20
C LEU A 530 -29.05 26.32 -2.05
N VAL A 531 -28.88 26.14 -3.35
CA VAL A 531 -28.61 27.25 -4.28
C VAL A 531 -29.82 28.17 -4.45
N GLN A 532 -31.04 27.63 -4.35
CA GLN A 532 -32.26 28.43 -4.39
C GLN A 532 -32.49 29.23 -3.10
N GLY A 533 -31.89 28.85 -1.99
CA GLY A 533 -32.15 29.41 -0.66
C GLY A 533 -33.50 28.96 -0.09
N THR A 534 -33.99 27.78 -0.47
CA THR A 534 -35.28 27.20 -0.07
C THR A 534 -35.13 25.98 0.83
N PHE A 535 -34.01 25.87 1.50
CA PHE A 535 -33.66 24.76 2.41
C PHE A 535 -34.10 25.03 3.84
#